data_2f70f2ea0fd9171819ce5c454e7c5c83
#
_entry.id   2f70f2ea0fd9171819ce5c454e7c5c83
#
_cell.length_a   1.000
_cell.length_b   1.000
_cell.length_c   1.000
_cell.angle_alpha   90.00
_cell.angle_beta   90.00
_cell.angle_gamma   90.00
#
_symmetry.space_group_name_H-M   'P 1'
#
loop_
_entity.id
_entity.type
_entity.pdbx_description
1 polymer ?
#
loop_
_entity_poly.entity_id
_entity_poly.type
_entity_poly.pdbx_seq_one_letter_code
_entity_poly.pdbx_strand_id
1 'polypeptide(L)'
;MLAMSGFSAFSQTKAKDVFATAPDSIFPLLTTNNRLDCIDLIENNMKATVKNKLEQKAEMTTLTDSYLQIKPSERSVVEIKMLNDSVFCLINTCLGPAPDSRISFFTRDWKPYAMTFPTPHASDFWTSVPDSLARDASFAQRSQEDLLLIQISADKDKPEITLTLQTSELAGKEKEIAQKYVKPLRYKWNGKDFTR
;
A
#
# COMPACT_ATOMS: atom_id res chain seq x y z
N MET A 1 -21.77 -38.48 31.19
CA MET A 1 -21.94 -37.04 30.93
C MET A 1 -20.76 -36.60 30.11
N LEU A 2 -20.89 -36.54 28.77
CA LEU A 2 -19.83 -36.05 27.90
C LEU A 2 -20.00 -34.51 27.75
N ALA A 3 -18.99 -33.77 28.22
CA ALA A 3 -18.92 -32.34 28.01
C ALA A 3 -18.45 -32.10 26.53
N MET A 4 -19.34 -31.67 25.70
CA MET A 4 -18.99 -31.11 24.37
C MET A 4 -18.40 -29.74 24.59
N SER A 5 -17.06 -29.62 24.53
CA SER A 5 -16.36 -28.35 24.42
C SER A 5 -16.60 -27.81 23.01
N GLY A 6 -17.50 -26.84 22.89
CA GLY A 6 -17.72 -26.11 21.65
C GLY A 6 -16.48 -25.29 21.30
N PHE A 7 -15.70 -25.70 20.31
CA PHE A 7 -14.72 -24.87 19.66
C PHE A 7 -15.47 -23.80 18.87
N SER A 8 -15.52 -22.57 19.41
CA SER A 8 -15.87 -21.40 18.61
C SER A 8 -14.76 -21.22 17.57
N ALA A 9 -15.03 -21.60 16.34
CA ALA A 9 -14.18 -21.23 15.22
C ALA A 9 -14.24 -19.70 15.10
N PHE A 10 -13.24 -18.98 15.57
CA PHE A 10 -13.07 -17.58 15.28
C PHE A 10 -12.84 -17.47 13.77
N SER A 11 -13.80 -16.89 13.07
CA SER A 11 -13.66 -16.60 11.65
C SER A 11 -12.50 -15.60 11.48
N GLN A 12 -11.57 -15.93 10.59
CA GLN A 12 -10.46 -15.05 10.24
C GLN A 12 -11.00 -13.71 9.72
N THR A 13 -10.52 -12.59 10.28
CA THR A 13 -10.89 -11.26 9.82
C THR A 13 -10.35 -11.02 8.40
N LYS A 14 -11.22 -10.65 7.47
CA LYS A 14 -10.86 -10.42 6.06
C LYS A 14 -10.70 -8.93 5.75
N ALA A 15 -9.98 -8.62 4.68
CA ALA A 15 -9.78 -7.25 4.21
C ALA A 15 -11.11 -6.51 3.95
N LYS A 16 -12.14 -7.22 3.43
CA LYS A 16 -13.46 -6.64 3.23
C LYS A 16 -14.15 -6.22 4.54
N ASP A 17 -13.94 -6.96 5.63
CA ASP A 17 -14.60 -6.70 6.92
C ASP A 17 -14.08 -5.39 7.53
N VAL A 18 -12.76 -5.19 7.51
CA VAL A 18 -12.17 -3.92 7.97
C VAL A 18 -12.52 -2.76 7.05
N PHE A 19 -12.61 -2.97 5.73
CA PHE A 19 -13.03 -1.92 4.80
C PHE A 19 -14.50 -1.51 5.01
N ALA A 20 -15.41 -2.47 5.20
CA ALA A 20 -16.83 -2.20 5.46
C ALA A 20 -17.04 -1.36 6.72
N THR A 21 -16.26 -1.63 7.78
CA THR A 21 -16.37 -0.95 9.09
C THR A 21 -15.48 0.29 9.22
N ALA A 22 -14.79 0.69 8.15
CA ALA A 22 -13.86 1.81 8.18
C ALA A 22 -14.54 3.13 8.62
N PRO A 23 -13.90 3.94 9.47
CA PRO A 23 -14.36 5.28 9.78
C PRO A 23 -14.39 6.17 8.54
N ASP A 24 -15.40 7.03 8.42
CA ASP A 24 -15.50 7.98 7.30
C ASP A 24 -14.32 8.96 7.21
N SER A 25 -13.64 9.21 8.33
CA SER A 25 -12.41 10.03 8.36
C SER A 25 -11.24 9.38 7.59
N ILE A 26 -11.23 8.05 7.48
CA ILE A 26 -10.20 7.30 6.73
C ILE A 26 -10.54 7.26 5.24
N PHE A 27 -11.83 7.17 4.90
CA PHE A 27 -12.33 7.18 3.53
C PHE A 27 -13.27 8.35 3.28
N PRO A 28 -12.78 9.61 3.30
CA PRO A 28 -13.64 10.80 3.25
C PRO A 28 -14.48 10.92 1.97
N LEU A 29 -14.03 10.32 0.87
CA LEU A 29 -14.74 10.31 -0.41
C LEU A 29 -15.78 9.20 -0.54
N LEU A 30 -15.76 8.18 0.33
CA LEU A 30 -16.64 7.01 0.24
C LEU A 30 -17.58 6.94 1.44
N THR A 31 -18.86 6.85 1.19
CA THR A 31 -19.85 6.53 2.23
C THR A 31 -19.74 5.04 2.61
N THR A 32 -20.34 4.67 3.74
CA THR A 32 -20.48 3.26 4.11
C THR A 32 -21.18 2.46 3.00
N ASN A 33 -22.24 3.01 2.41
CA ASN A 33 -22.95 2.35 1.31
C ASN A 33 -22.04 2.16 0.09
N ASN A 34 -21.26 3.18 -0.31
CA ASN A 34 -20.30 3.03 -1.41
C ASN A 34 -19.32 1.87 -1.16
N ARG A 35 -18.84 1.72 0.09
CA ARG A 35 -17.92 0.64 0.45
C ARG A 35 -18.57 -0.73 0.36
N LEU A 36 -19.80 -0.86 0.86
CA LEU A 36 -20.58 -2.10 0.80
C LEU A 36 -20.96 -2.46 -0.65
N ASP A 37 -21.40 -1.48 -1.45
CA ASP A 37 -21.71 -1.67 -2.87
C ASP A 37 -20.48 -2.16 -3.66
N CYS A 38 -19.29 -1.59 -3.39
CA CYS A 38 -18.05 -2.06 -4.02
C CYS A 38 -17.73 -3.52 -3.67
N ILE A 39 -17.92 -3.92 -2.41
CA ILE A 39 -17.72 -5.30 -1.97
C ILE A 39 -18.70 -6.23 -2.68
N ASP A 40 -19.99 -5.88 -2.66
CA ASP A 40 -21.02 -6.70 -3.27
C ASP A 40 -20.79 -6.88 -4.78
N LEU A 41 -20.50 -5.79 -5.50
CA LEU A 41 -20.22 -5.84 -6.93
C LEU A 41 -19.04 -6.75 -7.26
N ILE A 42 -17.91 -6.61 -6.57
CA ILE A 42 -16.71 -7.41 -6.89
C ILE A 42 -16.86 -8.88 -6.53
N GLU A 43 -17.57 -9.19 -5.41
CA GLU A 43 -17.86 -10.57 -5.01
C GLU A 43 -18.80 -11.27 -5.99
N ASN A 44 -19.68 -10.51 -6.68
CA ASN A 44 -20.52 -11.00 -7.76
C ASN A 44 -19.87 -10.97 -9.14
N ASN A 45 -18.54 -10.80 -9.22
CA ASN A 45 -17.76 -10.71 -10.47
C ASN A 45 -18.22 -9.57 -11.40
N MET A 46 -18.79 -8.52 -10.84
CA MET A 46 -19.17 -7.32 -11.56
C MET A 46 -18.09 -6.24 -11.42
N LYS A 47 -18.12 -5.28 -12.33
CA LYS A 47 -17.24 -4.11 -12.22
C LYS A 47 -17.63 -3.27 -11.00
N ALA A 48 -16.80 -3.27 -9.97
CA ALA A 48 -17.07 -2.60 -8.70
C ALA A 48 -16.81 -1.08 -8.80
N THR A 49 -17.71 -0.39 -9.47
CA THR A 49 -17.64 1.06 -9.71
C THR A 49 -18.83 1.75 -9.08
N VAL A 50 -18.57 2.78 -8.28
CA VAL A 50 -19.58 3.62 -7.63
C VAL A 50 -19.26 5.10 -7.85
N LYS A 51 -20.23 5.98 -7.58
CA LYS A 51 -20.00 7.43 -7.49
C LYS A 51 -19.61 7.80 -6.06
N ASN A 52 -18.49 8.48 -5.91
CA ASN A 52 -18.05 8.98 -4.61
C ASN A 52 -18.84 10.24 -4.18
N LYS A 53 -18.52 10.81 -2.99
CA LYS A 53 -19.21 12.01 -2.47
C LYS A 53 -19.04 13.27 -3.34
N LEU A 54 -18.12 13.26 -4.30
CA LEU A 54 -17.93 14.34 -5.28
C LEU A 54 -18.52 13.99 -6.66
N GLU A 55 -19.42 13.02 -6.75
CA GLU A 55 -20.02 12.51 -8.00
C GLU A 55 -18.98 11.97 -9.01
N GLN A 56 -17.74 11.76 -8.58
CA GLN A 56 -16.67 11.19 -9.38
C GLN A 56 -16.66 9.67 -9.27
N LYS A 57 -16.04 9.02 -10.25
CA LYS A 57 -15.87 7.58 -10.25
C LYS A 57 -14.93 7.13 -9.14
N ALA A 58 -15.38 6.17 -8.35
CA ALA A 58 -14.54 5.32 -7.50
C ALA A 58 -14.64 3.87 -7.96
N GLU A 59 -13.57 3.08 -7.82
CA GLU A 59 -13.51 1.71 -8.34
C GLU A 59 -12.67 0.82 -7.44
N MET A 60 -13.27 -0.26 -6.91
CA MET A 60 -12.51 -1.34 -6.29
C MET A 60 -11.96 -2.24 -7.40
N THR A 61 -10.65 -2.43 -7.42
CA THR A 61 -9.94 -3.15 -8.49
C THR A 61 -9.53 -4.56 -8.09
N THR A 62 -9.37 -4.81 -6.79
CA THR A 62 -8.95 -6.11 -6.28
C THR A 62 -9.54 -6.35 -4.90
N LEU A 63 -10.01 -7.57 -4.67
CA LEU A 63 -10.44 -8.07 -3.37
C LEU A 63 -10.01 -9.52 -3.21
N THR A 64 -9.31 -9.81 -2.12
CA THR A 64 -9.00 -11.16 -1.62
C THR A 64 -9.27 -11.19 -0.11
N ASP A 65 -9.13 -12.35 0.52
CA ASP A 65 -9.29 -12.44 1.96
C ASP A 65 -8.30 -11.54 2.72
N SER A 66 -7.06 -11.43 2.24
CA SER A 66 -6.00 -10.64 2.91
C SER A 66 -5.66 -9.31 2.25
N TYR A 67 -6.26 -8.96 1.12
CA TYR A 67 -5.88 -7.77 0.37
C TYR A 67 -7.07 -7.11 -0.31
N LEU A 68 -7.09 -5.80 -0.32
CA LEU A 68 -8.06 -4.98 -1.02
C LEU A 68 -7.36 -3.78 -1.65
N GLN A 69 -7.72 -3.45 -2.88
CA GLN A 69 -7.32 -2.22 -3.54
C GLN A 69 -8.53 -1.47 -4.08
N ILE A 70 -8.62 -0.19 -3.75
CA ILE A 70 -9.67 0.71 -4.25
C ILE A 70 -9.05 2.03 -4.74
N LYS A 71 -9.63 2.59 -5.78
CA LYS A 71 -9.39 3.94 -6.27
C LYS A 71 -10.54 4.83 -5.85
N PRO A 72 -10.45 5.56 -4.73
CA PRO A 72 -11.50 6.48 -4.30
C PRO A 72 -11.73 7.63 -5.26
N SER A 73 -10.73 7.96 -6.08
CA SER A 73 -10.74 8.96 -7.16
C SER A 73 -9.70 8.59 -8.21
N GLU A 74 -9.67 9.33 -9.32
CA GLU A 74 -8.64 9.16 -10.37
C GLU A 74 -7.22 9.51 -9.89
N ARG A 75 -7.11 10.25 -8.77
CA ARG A 75 -5.84 10.74 -8.23
C ARG A 75 -5.38 10.01 -6.98
N SER A 76 -6.06 8.95 -6.57
CA SER A 76 -5.71 8.23 -5.35
C SER A 76 -5.95 6.73 -5.47
N VAL A 77 -5.06 5.97 -4.84
CA VAL A 77 -5.19 4.53 -4.63
C VAL A 77 -5.07 4.26 -3.14
N VAL A 78 -5.92 3.39 -2.63
CA VAL A 78 -5.85 2.91 -1.24
C VAL A 78 -5.77 1.40 -1.26
N GLU A 79 -4.79 0.87 -0.51
CA GLU A 79 -4.62 -0.57 -0.33
C GLU A 79 -4.78 -0.92 1.15
N ILE A 80 -5.46 -2.01 1.42
CA ILE A 80 -5.51 -2.65 2.74
C ILE A 80 -4.86 -4.02 2.60
N LYS A 81 -3.85 -4.30 3.43
CA LYS A 81 -3.24 -5.64 3.52
C LYS A 81 -3.31 -6.13 4.95
N MET A 82 -4.00 -7.24 5.16
CA MET A 82 -4.02 -7.94 6.44
C MET A 82 -2.64 -8.54 6.70
N LEU A 83 -2.07 -8.28 7.86
CA LEU A 83 -0.80 -8.83 8.32
C LEU A 83 -1.02 -10.09 9.18
N ASN A 84 -2.11 -10.08 9.92
CA ASN A 84 -2.65 -11.20 10.69
C ASN A 84 -4.14 -10.92 11.00
N ASP A 85 -4.79 -11.75 11.81
CA ASP A 85 -6.21 -11.62 12.15
C ASP A 85 -6.56 -10.35 12.96
N SER A 86 -5.57 -9.63 13.46
CA SER A 86 -5.77 -8.50 14.38
C SER A 86 -5.21 -7.19 13.86
N VAL A 87 -4.24 -7.23 12.92
CA VAL A 87 -3.50 -6.05 12.46
C VAL A 87 -3.44 -6.04 10.94
N PHE A 88 -3.60 -4.86 10.36
CA PHE A 88 -3.44 -4.61 8.94
C PHE A 88 -2.67 -3.31 8.67
N CYS A 89 -2.11 -3.19 7.49
CA CYS A 89 -1.60 -1.92 6.99
C CYS A 89 -2.56 -1.29 5.99
N LEU A 90 -2.61 0.03 6.02
CA LEU A 90 -3.31 0.90 5.09
C LEU A 90 -2.26 1.70 4.31
N ILE A 91 -2.24 1.57 3.01
CA ILE A 91 -1.37 2.32 2.12
C ILE A 91 -2.22 3.30 1.34
N ASN A 92 -1.94 4.60 1.50
CA ASN A 92 -2.58 5.66 0.74
C ASN A 92 -1.57 6.22 -0.26
N THR A 93 -1.89 6.15 -1.54
CA THR A 93 -1.07 6.67 -2.64
C THR A 93 -1.78 7.84 -3.31
N CYS A 94 -1.12 8.98 -3.34
CA CYS A 94 -1.49 10.11 -4.19
C CYS A 94 -0.83 9.91 -5.55
N LEU A 95 -1.62 9.97 -6.63
CA LEU A 95 -1.14 9.80 -8.01
C LEU A 95 -0.76 11.14 -8.67
N GLY A 96 -0.36 12.15 -7.87
CA GLY A 96 0.03 13.50 -8.35
C GLY A 96 0.93 13.48 -9.59
N PRO A 97 1.83 14.44 -9.81
CA PRO A 97 2.76 14.36 -10.94
C PRO A 97 3.56 13.06 -10.92
N ALA A 98 4.00 12.63 -9.73
CA ALA A 98 4.58 11.31 -9.47
C ALA A 98 3.88 10.67 -8.26
N PRO A 99 3.68 9.34 -8.26
CA PRO A 99 3.09 8.63 -7.14
C PRO A 99 3.90 8.79 -5.85
N ASP A 100 3.21 9.13 -4.77
CA ASP A 100 3.78 9.14 -3.42
C ASP A 100 2.83 8.47 -2.44
N SER A 101 3.35 7.70 -1.51
CA SER A 101 2.56 6.84 -0.64
C SER A 101 2.89 7.02 0.84
N ARG A 102 1.85 6.90 1.65
CA ARG A 102 1.96 6.80 3.10
C ARG A 102 1.41 5.46 3.58
N ILE A 103 2.16 4.77 4.43
CA ILE A 103 1.73 3.55 5.10
C ILE A 103 1.38 3.86 6.56
N SER A 104 0.31 3.24 7.05
CA SER A 104 -0.15 3.32 8.44
C SER A 104 -0.65 1.96 8.89
N PHE A 105 -0.57 1.67 10.19
CA PHE A 105 -0.96 0.39 10.74
C PHE A 105 -2.12 0.56 11.71
N PHE A 106 -3.05 -0.38 11.67
CA PHE A 106 -4.25 -0.36 12.49
C PHE A 106 -4.58 -1.76 13.01
N THR A 107 -5.27 -1.79 14.15
CA THR A 107 -5.99 -3.00 14.55
C THR A 107 -7.26 -3.15 13.70
N ARG A 108 -7.85 -4.36 13.69
CA ARG A 108 -9.13 -4.63 13.01
C ARG A 108 -10.27 -3.65 13.40
N ASP A 109 -10.18 -3.04 14.58
CA ASP A 109 -11.15 -2.06 15.09
C ASP A 109 -10.74 -0.61 14.74
N TRP A 110 -9.84 -0.41 13.79
CA TRP A 110 -9.34 0.89 13.32
C TRP A 110 -8.63 1.74 14.39
N LYS A 111 -8.14 1.12 15.46
CA LYS A 111 -7.27 1.81 16.41
C LYS A 111 -5.84 1.84 15.82
N PRO A 112 -5.15 2.99 15.91
CA PRO A 112 -3.75 3.05 15.48
C PRO A 112 -2.92 1.97 16.18
N TYR A 113 -2.12 1.27 15.38
CA TYR A 113 -1.19 0.26 15.88
C TYR A 113 0.24 0.78 15.74
N ALA A 114 0.93 0.87 16.88
CA ALA A 114 2.31 1.36 16.94
C ALA A 114 3.25 0.32 16.32
N MET A 115 3.61 0.53 15.06
CA MET A 115 4.61 -0.27 14.34
C MET A 115 5.57 0.68 13.64
N THR A 116 6.86 0.40 13.76
CA THR A 116 7.89 1.11 13.00
C THR A 116 8.04 0.44 11.64
N PHE A 117 7.77 1.18 10.58
CA PHE A 117 8.06 0.74 9.22
C PHE A 117 9.38 1.38 8.78
N PRO A 118 10.27 0.63 8.09
CA PRO A 118 11.55 1.16 7.63
C PRO A 118 11.39 2.42 6.77
N THR A 119 12.12 3.47 7.08
CA THR A 119 12.20 4.70 6.28
C THR A 119 13.50 4.65 5.48
N PRO A 120 13.46 4.39 4.18
CA PRO A 120 14.65 4.29 3.36
C PRO A 120 15.25 5.67 3.05
N HIS A 121 16.55 5.71 2.86
CA HIS A 121 17.26 6.82 2.23
C HIS A 121 17.32 6.63 0.72
N ALA A 122 17.56 7.71 -0.03
CA ALA A 122 17.72 7.65 -1.48
C ALA A 122 18.76 6.60 -1.89
N SER A 123 19.89 6.57 -1.18
CA SER A 123 20.99 5.63 -1.41
C SER A 123 20.59 4.15 -1.35
N ASP A 124 19.56 3.81 -0.58
CA ASP A 124 19.10 2.42 -0.43
C ASP A 124 18.52 1.84 -1.73
N PHE A 125 18.05 2.70 -2.62
CA PHE A 125 17.47 2.30 -3.91
C PHE A 125 18.54 2.12 -5.00
N TRP A 126 19.73 2.71 -4.83
CA TRP A 126 20.80 2.62 -5.80
C TRP A 126 21.65 1.37 -5.60
N THR A 127 21.73 0.50 -6.61
CA THR A 127 22.43 -0.79 -6.51
C THR A 127 23.46 -0.95 -7.63
N SER A 128 24.61 -1.52 -7.28
CA SER A 128 25.67 -1.88 -8.25
C SER A 128 26.15 -0.69 -9.10
N VAL A 129 26.16 0.50 -8.51
CA VAL A 129 26.62 1.73 -9.17
C VAL A 129 28.12 1.64 -9.40
N PRO A 130 28.63 1.86 -10.65
CA PRO A 130 30.07 1.86 -10.92
C PRO A 130 30.79 3.00 -10.19
N ASP A 131 32.04 2.78 -9.77
CA ASP A 131 32.89 3.78 -9.08
C ASP A 131 33.02 5.09 -9.86
N SER A 132 33.08 5.02 -11.19
CA SER A 132 33.17 6.20 -12.06
C SER A 132 31.92 7.08 -11.94
N LEU A 133 30.73 6.48 -11.79
CA LEU A 133 29.47 7.19 -11.62
C LEU A 133 29.31 7.65 -10.16
N ALA A 134 29.69 6.82 -9.19
CA ALA A 134 29.60 7.15 -7.77
C ALA A 134 30.44 8.38 -7.39
N ARG A 135 31.51 8.67 -8.15
CA ARG A 135 32.36 9.86 -7.97
C ARG A 135 31.86 11.11 -8.71
N ASP A 136 30.82 10.98 -9.52
CA ASP A 136 30.19 12.13 -10.19
C ASP A 136 29.43 12.97 -9.16
N ALA A 137 29.76 14.27 -9.08
CA ALA A 137 29.18 15.16 -8.08
C ALA A 137 27.66 15.31 -8.24
N SER A 138 27.15 15.30 -9.46
CA SER A 138 25.73 15.41 -9.75
C SER A 138 24.96 14.15 -9.35
N PHE A 139 25.59 12.99 -9.51
CA PHE A 139 25.05 11.71 -9.03
C PHE A 139 25.06 11.64 -7.50
N ALA A 140 26.18 12.04 -6.87
CA ALA A 140 26.32 12.05 -5.41
C ALA A 140 25.26 12.94 -4.74
N GLN A 141 25.00 14.12 -5.29
CA GLN A 141 23.96 15.02 -4.80
C GLN A 141 22.58 14.37 -4.87
N ARG A 142 22.20 13.78 -5.99
CA ARG A 142 20.88 13.15 -6.18
C ARG A 142 20.68 11.88 -5.37
N SER A 143 21.72 11.08 -5.18
CA SER A 143 21.62 9.88 -4.34
C SER A 143 21.46 10.20 -2.85
N GLN A 144 21.56 11.50 -2.47
CA GLN A 144 21.39 12.01 -1.11
C GLN A 144 20.21 12.98 -0.97
N GLU A 145 19.36 13.13 -1.99
CA GLU A 145 18.21 14.02 -1.92
C GLU A 145 17.28 13.64 -0.77
N ASP A 146 16.88 14.64 0.01
CA ASP A 146 15.98 14.46 1.16
C ASP A 146 14.50 14.32 0.74
N LEU A 147 14.15 14.86 -0.44
CA LEU A 147 12.78 14.75 -0.97
C LEU A 147 12.65 13.51 -1.84
N LEU A 148 12.11 12.47 -1.26
CA LEU A 148 11.84 11.21 -1.95
C LEU A 148 10.35 11.04 -2.19
N LEU A 149 9.96 10.87 -3.46
CA LEU A 149 8.63 10.38 -3.81
C LEU A 149 8.71 8.87 -3.92
N ILE A 150 8.04 8.17 -3.01
CA ILE A 150 8.09 6.72 -2.91
C ILE A 150 6.70 6.13 -3.05
N GLN A 151 6.49 5.35 -4.10
CA GLN A 151 5.31 4.53 -4.19
C GLN A 151 5.49 3.27 -3.36
N ILE A 152 4.56 3.04 -2.44
CA ILE A 152 4.46 1.81 -1.63
C ILE A 152 3.32 0.97 -2.19
N SER A 153 3.53 -0.33 -2.33
CA SER A 153 2.49 -1.27 -2.73
C SER A 153 2.61 -2.58 -1.96
N ALA A 154 1.49 -3.17 -1.61
CA ALA A 154 1.44 -4.49 -0.99
C ALA A 154 1.23 -5.57 -2.05
N ASP A 155 1.89 -6.71 -1.88
CA ASP A 155 1.61 -7.90 -2.70
C ASP A 155 0.26 -8.49 -2.26
N LYS A 156 -0.61 -8.79 -3.23
CA LYS A 156 -1.96 -9.30 -2.95
C LYS A 156 -1.95 -10.71 -2.34
N ASP A 157 -0.97 -11.54 -2.73
CA ASP A 157 -0.89 -12.96 -2.36
C ASP A 157 0.12 -13.22 -1.23
N LYS A 158 1.19 -12.41 -1.14
CA LYS A 158 2.29 -12.58 -0.19
C LYS A 158 2.28 -11.51 0.90
N PRO A 159 2.85 -11.80 2.06
CA PRO A 159 3.03 -10.81 3.12
C PRO A 159 4.25 -9.90 2.83
N GLU A 160 4.25 -9.26 1.67
CA GLU A 160 5.36 -8.43 1.18
C GLU A 160 4.86 -7.02 0.84
N ILE A 161 5.73 -6.03 1.11
CA ILE A 161 5.54 -4.62 0.72
C ILE A 161 6.74 -4.20 -0.12
N THR A 162 6.45 -3.57 -1.25
CA THR A 162 7.46 -3.04 -2.18
C THR A 162 7.45 -1.52 -2.14
N LEU A 163 8.64 -0.92 -2.03
CA LEU A 163 8.87 0.51 -2.14
C LEU A 163 9.57 0.79 -3.45
N THR A 164 9.01 1.67 -4.25
CA THR A 164 9.57 2.07 -5.56
C THR A 164 9.86 3.56 -5.54
N LEU A 165 11.13 3.93 -5.67
CA LEU A 165 11.53 5.32 -5.84
C LEU A 165 11.02 5.84 -7.18
N GLN A 166 10.31 6.97 -7.16
CA GLN A 166 9.80 7.60 -8.36
C GLN A 166 10.91 8.37 -9.06
N THR A 167 11.11 8.06 -10.33
CA THR A 167 12.15 8.68 -11.19
C THR A 167 11.53 9.26 -12.47
N SER A 168 10.21 9.47 -12.47
CA SER A 168 9.46 9.96 -13.63
C SER A 168 9.86 11.38 -14.05
N GLU A 169 10.28 12.20 -13.09
CA GLU A 169 10.74 13.58 -13.33
C GLU A 169 12.15 13.67 -13.93
N LEU A 170 12.89 12.55 -13.95
CA LEU A 170 14.22 12.52 -14.56
C LEU A 170 14.15 12.48 -16.08
N ALA A 171 15.09 13.15 -16.74
CA ALA A 171 15.17 13.23 -18.19
C ALA A 171 16.56 12.83 -18.72
N GLY A 172 16.65 12.48 -20.00
CA GLY A 172 17.91 12.20 -20.70
C GLY A 172 18.75 11.12 -20.01
N LYS A 173 20.04 11.38 -19.86
CA LYS A 173 21.00 10.46 -19.26
C LYS A 173 20.68 10.06 -17.83
N GLU A 174 20.05 10.95 -17.07
CA GLU A 174 19.68 10.69 -15.68
C GLU A 174 18.61 9.61 -15.57
N LYS A 175 17.63 9.66 -16.46
CA LYS A 175 16.60 8.64 -16.56
C LYS A 175 17.19 7.27 -16.92
N GLU A 176 18.12 7.23 -17.86
CA GLU A 176 18.81 5.98 -18.26
C GLU A 176 19.61 5.39 -17.09
N ILE A 177 20.34 6.23 -16.34
CA ILE A 177 21.07 5.82 -15.15
C ILE A 177 20.12 5.28 -14.09
N ALA A 178 19.04 5.99 -13.80
CA ALA A 178 18.05 5.56 -12.80
C ALA A 178 17.40 4.23 -13.21
N GLN A 179 16.99 4.06 -14.45
CA GLN A 179 16.41 2.80 -14.94
C GLN A 179 17.35 1.60 -14.77
N LYS A 180 18.66 1.83 -14.88
CA LYS A 180 19.67 0.78 -14.78
C LYS A 180 19.99 0.40 -13.32
N TYR A 181 20.12 1.40 -12.46
CA TYR A 181 20.69 1.23 -11.12
C TYR A 181 19.71 1.41 -9.97
N VAL A 182 18.56 2.05 -10.17
CA VAL A 182 17.50 2.13 -9.15
C VAL A 182 16.73 0.82 -9.13
N LYS A 183 16.60 0.23 -7.94
CA LYS A 183 15.85 -1.00 -7.72
C LYS A 183 14.83 -0.80 -6.59
N PRO A 184 13.65 -1.42 -6.71
CA PRO A 184 12.67 -1.38 -5.63
C PRO A 184 13.19 -2.13 -4.40
N LEU A 185 12.81 -1.64 -3.23
CA LEU A 185 13.07 -2.30 -1.95
C LEU A 185 11.88 -3.19 -1.60
N ARG A 186 12.15 -4.42 -1.16
CA ARG A 186 11.12 -5.36 -0.75
C ARG A 186 11.28 -5.69 0.73
N TYR A 187 10.18 -5.61 1.45
CA TYR A 187 10.11 -5.95 2.87
C TYR A 187 9.11 -7.05 3.08
N LYS A 188 9.50 -8.07 3.82
CA LYS A 188 8.65 -9.22 4.17
C LYS A 188 8.17 -9.09 5.60
N TRP A 189 6.91 -9.34 5.82
CA TRP A 189 6.34 -9.47 7.15
C TRP A 189 6.70 -10.84 7.74
N ASN A 190 7.36 -10.84 8.90
CA ASN A 190 7.80 -12.08 9.57
C ASN A 190 6.87 -12.52 10.71
N GLY A 191 5.71 -11.87 10.87
CA GLY A 191 4.76 -12.08 11.96
C GLY A 191 4.84 -11.03 13.07
N LYS A 192 5.92 -10.23 13.11
CA LYS A 192 6.17 -9.19 14.10
C LYS A 192 6.62 -7.88 13.48
N ASP A 193 7.56 -7.92 12.56
CA ASP A 193 8.19 -6.76 11.93
C ASP A 193 8.37 -6.98 10.42
N PHE A 194 8.63 -5.89 9.68
CA PHE A 194 9.05 -5.95 8.29
C PHE A 194 10.57 -6.03 8.19
N THR A 195 11.06 -7.05 7.50
CA THR A 195 12.49 -7.26 7.27
C THR A 195 12.80 -7.29 5.77
N ARG A 196 13.99 -6.85 5.40
CA ARG A 196 14.48 -6.81 4.01
C ARG A 196 15.12 -8.12 3.62
#